data_cbe6595da729fca86232ab34acff2bd0
#
_entry.id   cbe6595da729fca86232ab34acff2bd0
#
_cell.length_a   1.000
_cell.length_b   1.000
_cell.length_c   1.000
_cell.angle_alpha   90.00
_cell.angle_beta   90.00
_cell.angle_gamma   90.00
#
_symmetry.space_group_name_H-M   'P 1'
#
loop_
_entity.id
_entity.type
_entity.pdbx_description
1 polymer ?
#
loop_
_entity_poly.entity_id
_entity_poly.type
_entity_poly.pdbx_seq_one_letter_code
_entity_poly.pdbx_strand_id
1 'polypeptide(L)'
;MRPAVIILMLSAFVCLTPISALCDTITYTCQYQSYSDKKGSHKMQEDFKLVFAVDTSKETAKTVGSKGSFDVDMMYSPTGGVTFIEMIDGGKVLTTTIDSSGKSAHSRNIIVEGEILPSQYYGTCSKK
;
A
#
# COMPACT_ATOMS: atom_id res chain seq x y z
N MET A 1 -37.77 4.36 68.96
CA MET A 1 -36.64 3.69 68.33
C MET A 1 -36.87 3.71 66.81
N ARG A 2 -36.10 4.48 66.06
CA ARG A 2 -36.18 4.54 64.59
C ARG A 2 -34.98 3.82 64.02
N PRO A 3 -35.14 2.80 63.15
CA PRO A 3 -33.99 2.20 62.46
C PRO A 3 -33.49 3.11 61.36
N ALA A 4 -32.18 3.39 61.36
CA ALA A 4 -31.50 4.11 60.30
C ALA A 4 -31.36 3.17 59.14
N VAL A 5 -31.89 3.57 57.98
CA VAL A 5 -31.65 2.89 56.66
C VAL A 5 -30.37 3.40 56.13
N ILE A 6 -29.34 2.55 56.10
CA ILE A 6 -28.08 2.82 55.43
C ILE A 6 -28.25 2.45 53.97
N ILE A 7 -28.36 3.47 53.09
CA ILE A 7 -28.34 3.30 51.62
C ILE A 7 -26.91 3.17 51.21
N LEU A 8 -26.51 1.96 50.83
CA LEU A 8 -25.20 1.66 50.25
C LEU A 8 -25.23 2.08 48.78
N MET A 9 -24.67 3.24 48.47
CA MET A 9 -24.44 3.68 47.07
C MET A 9 -23.33 2.85 46.48
N LEU A 10 -23.67 1.84 45.68
CA LEU A 10 -22.74 1.05 44.89
C LEU A 10 -22.36 1.87 43.64
N SER A 11 -21.25 2.61 43.70
CA SER A 11 -20.69 3.34 42.59
C SER A 11 -20.07 2.35 41.59
N ALA A 12 -20.78 2.07 40.50
CA ALA A 12 -20.24 1.30 39.37
C ALA A 12 -19.21 2.13 38.63
N PHE A 13 -17.93 1.87 38.89
CA PHE A 13 -16.81 2.45 38.16
C PHE A 13 -16.72 1.73 36.81
N VAL A 14 -17.34 2.30 35.78
CA VAL A 14 -17.17 1.83 34.39
C VAL A 14 -15.78 2.21 33.95
N CYS A 15 -14.84 1.26 33.97
CA CYS A 15 -13.53 1.39 33.32
C CYS A 15 -13.73 1.45 31.81
N LEU A 16 -13.78 2.66 31.27
CA LEU A 16 -13.57 2.89 29.84
C LEU A 16 -12.10 2.58 29.53
N THR A 17 -11.80 1.35 29.13
CA THR A 17 -10.52 1.04 28.51
C THR A 17 -10.50 1.71 27.14
N PRO A 18 -9.50 2.55 26.81
CA PRO A 18 -9.36 3.05 25.46
C PRO A 18 -9.08 1.85 24.54
N ILE A 19 -10.00 1.57 23.63
CA ILE A 19 -9.75 0.66 22.52
C ILE A 19 -8.71 1.38 21.65
N SER A 20 -7.44 1.02 21.81
CA SER A 20 -6.39 1.41 20.87
C SER A 20 -6.79 0.80 19.52
N ALA A 21 -7.27 1.63 18.60
CA ALA A 21 -7.43 1.23 17.21
C ALA A 21 -6.04 0.85 16.71
N LEU A 22 -5.78 -0.46 16.64
CA LEU A 22 -4.62 -0.99 15.92
C LEU A 22 -4.76 -0.52 14.48
N CYS A 23 -3.94 0.44 14.08
CA CYS A 23 -3.79 0.84 12.70
C CYS A 23 -3.04 -0.33 12.02
N ASP A 24 -3.79 -1.21 11.35
CA ASP A 24 -3.21 -2.32 10.61
C ASP A 24 -2.61 -1.79 9.32
N THR A 25 -1.34 -1.44 9.38
CA THR A 25 -0.57 -1.03 8.20
C THR A 25 0.15 -2.24 7.62
N ILE A 26 -0.13 -2.54 6.37
CA ILE A 26 0.58 -3.55 5.58
C ILE A 26 1.59 -2.83 4.70
N THR A 27 2.85 -3.29 4.71
CA THR A 27 3.89 -2.76 3.84
C THR A 27 4.27 -3.80 2.79
N TYR A 28 4.14 -3.43 1.52
CA TYR A 28 4.67 -4.19 0.39
C TYR A 28 6.01 -3.60 -0.03
N THR A 29 7.04 -4.43 -0.10
CA THR A 29 8.36 -4.07 -0.59
C THR A 29 8.67 -4.89 -1.81
N CYS A 30 8.76 -4.22 -2.96
CA CYS A 30 8.95 -4.84 -4.27
C CYS A 30 10.35 -4.58 -4.79
N GLN A 31 11.00 -5.62 -5.30
CA GLN A 31 12.31 -5.57 -5.94
C GLN A 31 12.19 -6.12 -7.37
N TYR A 32 12.67 -5.36 -8.35
CA TYR A 32 12.56 -5.71 -9.76
C TYR A 32 13.91 -6.17 -10.30
N GLN A 33 13.93 -7.29 -11.04
CA GLN A 33 15.15 -7.91 -11.56
C GLN A 33 15.32 -7.74 -13.06
N SER A 34 14.23 -7.50 -13.79
CA SER A 34 14.25 -7.32 -15.23
C SER A 34 13.17 -6.35 -15.70
N TYR A 35 13.30 -5.85 -16.89
CA TYR A 35 12.28 -5.04 -17.54
C TYR A 35 12.24 -5.29 -19.03
N SER A 36 11.15 -4.89 -19.68
CA SER A 36 11.01 -4.85 -21.14
C SER A 36 10.57 -3.46 -21.60
N ASP A 37 11.04 -3.07 -22.74
CA ASP A 37 10.72 -1.81 -23.42
C ASP A 37 10.57 -2.03 -24.94
N LYS A 38 10.56 -0.96 -25.75
CA LYS A 38 10.51 -1.04 -27.23
C LYS A 38 11.67 -1.81 -27.87
N LYS A 39 12.78 -1.98 -27.15
CA LYS A 39 14.00 -2.65 -27.63
C LYS A 39 14.09 -4.11 -27.23
N GLY A 40 13.19 -4.58 -26.37
CA GLY A 40 13.14 -5.96 -25.88
C GLY A 40 13.30 -6.10 -24.39
N SER A 41 13.75 -7.26 -23.93
CA SER A 41 13.88 -7.59 -22.51
C SER A 41 15.31 -7.38 -22.03
N HIS A 42 15.46 -6.83 -20.83
CA HIS A 42 16.73 -6.45 -20.22
C HIS A 42 16.78 -6.88 -18.76
N LYS A 43 17.97 -7.15 -18.26
CA LYS A 43 18.21 -7.28 -16.81
C LYS A 43 18.38 -5.91 -16.19
N MET A 44 17.92 -5.75 -14.94
CA MET A 44 18.19 -4.53 -14.18
C MET A 44 19.69 -4.37 -13.97
N GLN A 45 20.23 -3.17 -14.22
CA GLN A 45 21.63 -2.80 -13.97
C GLN A 45 21.78 -2.16 -12.58
N GLU A 46 20.70 -1.56 -12.07
CA GLU A 46 20.64 -0.88 -10.79
C GLU A 46 19.48 -1.43 -9.97
N ASP A 47 19.56 -1.27 -8.67
CA ASP A 47 18.47 -1.62 -7.77
C ASP A 47 17.24 -0.77 -8.05
N PHE A 48 16.14 -1.43 -8.41
CA PHE A 48 14.84 -0.79 -8.54
C PHE A 48 13.87 -1.37 -7.52
N LYS A 49 13.53 -0.55 -6.54
CA LYS A 49 12.70 -0.92 -5.40
C LYS A 49 11.51 0.03 -5.28
N LEU A 50 10.34 -0.53 -5.07
CA LEU A 50 9.13 0.22 -4.74
C LEU A 50 8.60 -0.25 -3.38
N VAL A 51 8.08 0.69 -2.60
CA VAL A 51 7.46 0.41 -1.30
C VAL A 51 6.07 1.02 -1.28
N PHE A 52 5.08 0.23 -0.88
CA PHE A 52 3.70 0.66 -0.70
C PHE A 52 3.28 0.40 0.74
N ALA A 53 2.72 1.42 1.38
CA ALA A 53 2.11 1.31 2.70
C ALA A 53 0.58 1.37 2.56
N VAL A 54 -0.10 0.36 3.09
CA VAL A 54 -1.55 0.21 3.02
C VAL A 54 -2.13 0.35 4.42
N ASP A 55 -3.03 1.29 4.60
CA ASP A 55 -3.89 1.38 5.79
C ASP A 55 -5.14 0.55 5.53
N THR A 56 -5.22 -0.63 6.13
CA THR A 56 -6.33 -1.57 5.90
C THR A 56 -7.64 -1.08 6.52
N SER A 57 -7.57 -0.25 7.56
CA SER A 57 -8.76 0.29 8.23
C SER A 57 -9.43 1.40 7.42
N LYS A 58 -8.65 2.17 6.67
CA LYS A 58 -9.13 3.26 5.81
C LYS A 58 -9.23 2.86 4.34
N GLU A 59 -8.74 1.67 3.99
CA GLU A 59 -8.64 1.20 2.60
C GLU A 59 -7.88 2.19 1.69
N THR A 60 -6.80 2.77 2.22
CA THR A 60 -5.95 3.73 1.52
C THR A 60 -4.54 3.21 1.37
N ALA A 61 -3.84 3.65 0.34
CA ALA A 61 -2.46 3.27 0.10
C ALA A 61 -1.59 4.47 -0.29
N LYS A 62 -0.30 4.36 0.00
CA LYS A 62 0.72 5.33 -0.38
C LYS A 62 1.93 4.61 -0.97
N THR A 63 2.52 5.16 -2.00
CA THR A 63 3.91 4.83 -2.36
C THR A 63 4.85 5.60 -1.45
N VAL A 64 5.93 4.95 -1.01
CA VAL A 64 6.91 5.53 -0.07
C VAL A 64 8.29 5.55 -0.72
N GLY A 65 8.89 6.71 -0.80
CA GLY A 65 10.21 6.89 -1.40
C GLY A 65 11.09 7.88 -0.62
N SER A 66 12.30 8.09 -1.09
CA SER A 66 13.27 9.03 -0.47
C SER A 66 12.81 10.49 -0.46
N LYS A 67 11.90 10.86 -1.36
CA LYS A 67 11.33 12.21 -1.47
C LYS A 67 9.99 12.38 -0.73
N GLY A 68 9.56 11.38 0.02
CA GLY A 68 8.30 11.38 0.75
C GLY A 68 7.34 10.26 0.34
N SER A 69 6.08 10.40 0.71
CA SER A 69 5.01 9.48 0.37
C SER A 69 3.93 10.17 -0.44
N PHE A 70 3.35 9.44 -1.40
CA PHE A 70 2.31 9.94 -2.30
C PHE A 70 1.13 8.97 -2.27
N ASP A 71 -0.09 9.51 -2.28
CA ASP A 71 -1.29 8.71 -2.35
C ASP A 71 -1.37 7.96 -3.69
N VAL A 72 -1.82 6.72 -3.63
CA VAL A 72 -2.07 5.87 -4.80
C VAL A 72 -3.44 5.22 -4.67
N ASP A 73 -4.10 5.01 -5.79
CA ASP A 73 -5.33 4.22 -5.82
C ASP A 73 -4.98 2.73 -5.67
N MET A 74 -5.89 1.97 -5.05
CA MET A 74 -5.66 0.57 -4.75
C MET A 74 -6.89 -0.26 -5.09
N MET A 75 -6.67 -1.43 -5.71
CA MET A 75 -7.71 -2.42 -5.97
C MET A 75 -7.24 -3.81 -5.58
N TYR A 76 -8.07 -4.53 -4.85
CA TYR A 76 -7.83 -5.94 -4.52
C TYR A 76 -8.39 -6.87 -5.60
N SER A 77 -7.63 -7.92 -5.91
CA SER A 77 -8.13 -9.04 -6.70
C SER A 77 -8.91 -10.00 -5.79
N PRO A 78 -10.02 -10.59 -6.27
CA PRO A 78 -10.72 -11.65 -5.56
C PRO A 78 -9.85 -12.87 -5.23
N THR A 79 -8.74 -13.06 -5.93
CA THR A 79 -7.80 -14.17 -5.75
C THR A 79 -6.60 -13.84 -4.84
N GLY A 80 -6.63 -12.70 -4.15
CA GLY A 80 -5.64 -12.31 -3.15
C GLY A 80 -4.49 -11.44 -3.65
N GLY A 81 -4.56 -10.94 -4.89
CA GLY A 81 -3.62 -9.94 -5.41
C GLY A 81 -4.06 -8.50 -5.11
N VAL A 82 -3.18 -7.56 -5.38
CA VAL A 82 -3.44 -6.12 -5.25
C VAL A 82 -2.81 -5.36 -6.41
N THR A 83 -3.49 -4.31 -6.88
CA THR A 83 -2.95 -3.37 -7.87
C THR A 83 -2.96 -1.97 -7.28
N PHE A 84 -1.81 -1.30 -7.37
CA PHE A 84 -1.65 0.12 -7.06
C PHE A 84 -1.57 0.92 -8.35
N ILE A 85 -2.27 2.04 -8.40
CA ILE A 85 -2.31 2.96 -9.55
C ILE A 85 -1.85 4.32 -9.08
N GLU A 86 -0.79 4.81 -9.71
CA GLU A 86 -0.22 6.13 -9.45
C GLU A 86 -0.43 7.02 -10.67
N MET A 87 -1.14 8.12 -10.49
CA MET A 87 -1.35 9.14 -11.51
C MET A 87 -0.45 10.33 -11.21
N ILE A 88 0.46 10.62 -12.13
CA ILE A 88 1.44 11.70 -11.99
C ILE A 88 1.12 12.79 -13.02
N ASP A 89 1.29 14.04 -12.63
CA ASP A 89 1.13 15.18 -13.53
C ASP A 89 1.92 15.02 -14.84
N GLY A 90 1.34 15.50 -15.93
CA GLY A 90 1.92 15.36 -17.27
C GLY A 90 1.50 14.07 -17.99
N GLY A 91 0.40 13.44 -17.57
CA GLY A 91 -0.21 12.29 -18.28
C GLY A 91 0.53 10.97 -18.05
N LYS A 92 1.24 10.82 -16.96
CA LYS A 92 1.95 9.59 -16.58
C LYS A 92 1.06 8.73 -15.70
N VAL A 93 0.85 7.48 -16.08
CA VAL A 93 0.16 6.48 -15.26
C VAL A 93 1.09 5.32 -15.02
N LEU A 94 1.26 4.98 -13.75
CA LEU A 94 2.07 3.86 -13.30
C LEU A 94 1.15 2.85 -12.62
N THR A 95 1.30 1.59 -12.93
CA THR A 95 0.54 0.52 -12.27
C THR A 95 1.48 -0.53 -11.72
N THR A 96 1.25 -0.95 -10.49
CA THR A 96 1.99 -2.04 -9.86
C THR A 96 1.01 -3.10 -9.43
N THR A 97 1.08 -4.27 -10.05
CA THR A 97 0.24 -5.42 -9.71
C THR A 97 1.08 -6.46 -9.00
N ILE A 98 0.56 -6.99 -7.91
CA ILE A 98 1.18 -8.04 -7.08
C ILE A 98 0.18 -9.19 -7.01
N ASP A 99 0.59 -10.37 -7.39
CA ASP A 99 -0.25 -11.57 -7.27
C ASP A 99 -0.19 -12.18 -5.86
N SER A 100 -1.01 -13.19 -5.61
CA SER A 100 -1.08 -13.86 -4.29
C SER A 100 0.23 -14.56 -3.89
N SER A 101 1.13 -14.85 -4.84
CA SER A 101 2.44 -15.45 -4.59
C SER A 101 3.54 -14.43 -4.34
N GLY A 102 3.25 -13.13 -4.49
CA GLY A 102 4.21 -12.05 -4.37
C GLY A 102 4.96 -11.70 -5.65
N LYS A 103 4.62 -12.31 -6.79
CA LYS A 103 5.16 -11.88 -8.09
C LYS A 103 4.56 -10.53 -8.47
N SER A 104 5.36 -9.66 -9.06
CA SER A 104 4.95 -8.29 -9.39
C SER A 104 5.33 -7.89 -10.81
N ALA A 105 4.41 -7.17 -11.43
CA ALA A 105 4.66 -6.41 -12.65
C ALA A 105 4.38 -4.92 -12.38
N HIS A 106 5.34 -4.07 -12.72
CA HIS A 106 5.21 -2.61 -12.64
C HIS A 106 5.27 -2.04 -14.04
N SER A 107 4.19 -1.42 -14.50
CA SER A 107 4.07 -0.85 -15.84
C SER A 107 4.17 0.67 -15.78
N ARG A 108 4.93 1.22 -16.71
CA ARG A 108 5.12 2.67 -16.88
C ARG A 108 4.81 3.05 -18.31
N ASN A 109 3.87 3.96 -18.47
CA ASN A 109 3.60 4.62 -19.75
C ASN A 109 3.85 6.10 -19.54
N ILE A 110 4.95 6.59 -20.10
CA ILE A 110 5.36 7.99 -20.00
C ILE A 110 5.47 8.61 -21.38
N ILE A 111 5.23 9.89 -21.49
CA ILE A 111 5.44 10.67 -22.71
C ILE A 111 6.67 11.55 -22.49
N VAL A 112 7.67 11.40 -23.36
CA VAL A 112 8.88 12.21 -23.35
C VAL A 112 9.06 12.81 -24.75
N GLU A 113 9.14 14.13 -24.83
CA GLU A 113 9.26 14.87 -26.10
C GLU A 113 8.19 14.50 -27.15
N GLY A 114 6.97 14.21 -26.68
CA GLY A 114 5.83 13.82 -27.52
C GLY A 114 5.79 12.35 -27.94
N GLU A 115 6.77 11.55 -27.54
CA GLU A 115 6.79 10.12 -27.81
C GLU A 115 6.41 9.30 -26.57
N ILE A 116 5.62 8.24 -26.76
CA ILE A 116 5.33 7.28 -25.72
C ILE A 116 6.52 6.34 -25.51
N LEU A 117 6.96 6.24 -24.25
CA LEU A 117 7.98 5.31 -23.79
C LEU A 117 7.37 4.30 -22.82
N PRO A 118 6.89 3.15 -23.35
CA PRO A 118 6.37 2.08 -22.51
C PRO A 118 7.50 1.27 -21.91
N SER A 119 7.36 0.90 -20.64
CA SER A 119 8.25 -0.07 -20.01
C SER A 119 7.48 -0.91 -18.99
N GLN A 120 7.89 -2.15 -18.81
CA GLN A 120 7.31 -3.06 -17.84
C GLN A 120 8.41 -3.77 -17.08
N TYR A 121 8.36 -3.70 -15.77
CA TYR A 121 9.33 -4.27 -14.83
C TYR A 121 8.75 -5.52 -14.19
N TYR A 122 9.58 -6.53 -13.99
CA TYR A 122 9.21 -7.81 -13.42
C TYR A 122 10.03 -8.08 -12.17
N GLY A 123 9.36 -8.47 -11.12
CA GLY A 123 10.00 -8.68 -9.83
C GLY A 123 9.13 -9.41 -8.83
N THR A 124 9.51 -9.29 -7.57
CA THR A 124 8.81 -9.91 -6.44
C THR A 124 8.63 -8.90 -5.32
N CYS A 125 7.56 -9.06 -4.54
CA CYS A 125 7.27 -8.26 -3.38
C CYS A 125 7.18 -9.13 -2.13
N SER A 126 7.69 -8.61 -1.03
CA SER A 126 7.44 -9.13 0.31
C SER A 126 6.36 -8.30 1.00
N LYS A 127 5.57 -8.94 1.85
CA LYS A 127 4.50 -8.32 2.62
C LYS A 127 4.83 -8.44 4.11
N LYS A 128 4.75 -7.35 4.85
CA LYS A 128 4.91 -7.28 6.31
C LYS A 128 3.76 -6.55 6.95
#